data_993de11e1dcf078d215ea8ed81047629
#
_entry.id   993de11e1dcf078d215ea8ed81047629
#
_cell.length_a   1.000
_cell.length_b   1.000
_cell.length_c   1.000
_cell.angle_alpha   90.00
_cell.angle_beta   90.00
_cell.angle_gamma   90.00
#
_symmetry.space_group_name_H-M   'P 1'
#
loop_
_entity.id
_entity.type
_entity.pdbx_description
1 polymer ?
#
loop_
_entity_poly.entity_id
_entity_poly.type
_entity_poly.pdbx_seq_one_letter_code
_entity_poly.pdbx_strand_id
1 'polypeptide(L)'
;MKKRLLVAEDEHDLLVIYRMMLGDAYEVIEAQNGREAVEMWNQFHPDLVLMDIQMPVMSGDAAIREILGVDPLAKILAVTAYRYSAEQLGVPVLNKGFGPSEFVAAVESMLHGHAAGSNHPAAC
;
A
#
# COMPACT_ATOMS: atom_id res chain seq x y z
N MET A 1 -6.51 18.40 -7.14
CA MET A 1 -7.18 17.43 -6.25
C MET A 1 -6.16 16.54 -5.59
N LYS A 2 -6.39 16.22 -4.33
CA LYS A 2 -5.51 15.31 -3.60
C LYS A 2 -5.68 13.89 -4.12
N LYS A 3 -4.55 13.19 -4.20
CA LYS A 3 -4.59 11.74 -4.44
C LYS A 3 -5.19 11.04 -3.23
N ARG A 4 -5.89 9.95 -3.47
CA ARG A 4 -6.57 9.19 -2.44
C ARG A 4 -5.79 7.92 -2.14
N LEU A 5 -5.42 7.74 -0.87
CA LEU A 5 -4.67 6.57 -0.43
C LEU A 5 -5.53 5.74 0.52
N LEU A 6 -5.59 4.44 0.26
CA LEU A 6 -6.18 3.50 1.21
C LEU A 6 -5.05 2.89 2.02
N VAL A 7 -5.12 3.04 3.35
CA VAL A 7 -4.12 2.48 4.26
C VAL A 7 -4.78 1.37 5.06
N ALA A 8 -4.35 0.14 4.80
CA ALA A 8 -4.85 -1.04 5.49
C ALA A 8 -3.85 -1.47 6.54
N GLU A 9 -4.16 -1.25 7.79
CA GLU A 9 -3.30 -1.51 8.93
C GLU A 9 -4.16 -1.70 10.17
N ASP A 10 -3.94 -2.80 10.90
CA ASP A 10 -4.75 -3.09 12.09
C ASP A 10 -4.23 -2.42 13.36
N GLU A 11 -2.97 -1.97 13.38
CA GLU A 11 -2.40 -1.31 14.54
C GLU A 11 -2.66 0.20 14.48
N HIS A 12 -3.43 0.69 15.45
CA HIS A 12 -3.83 2.09 15.48
C HIS A 12 -2.63 3.04 15.53
N ASP A 13 -1.62 2.72 16.31
CA ASP A 13 -0.42 3.56 16.43
C ASP A 13 0.30 3.72 15.11
N LEU A 14 0.37 2.65 14.31
CA LEU A 14 0.97 2.72 13.00
C LEU A 14 0.14 3.56 12.03
N LEU A 15 -1.18 3.47 12.12
CA LEU A 15 -2.04 4.34 11.31
C LEU A 15 -1.76 5.80 11.58
N VAL A 16 -1.60 6.16 12.86
CA VAL A 16 -1.27 7.54 13.24
C VAL A 16 0.06 7.96 12.63
N ILE A 17 1.06 7.09 12.71
CA ILE A 17 2.38 7.38 12.14
C ILE A 17 2.30 7.57 10.62
N TYR A 18 1.58 6.71 9.93
CA TYR A 18 1.40 6.84 8.48
C TYR A 18 0.74 8.16 8.12
N ARG A 19 -0.30 8.54 8.85
CA ARG A 19 -0.97 9.82 8.60
C ARG A 19 -0.02 11.00 8.82
N MET A 20 0.80 10.94 9.85
CA MET A 20 1.78 12.00 10.10
C MET A 20 2.79 12.11 8.96
N MET A 21 3.28 10.97 8.47
CA MET A 21 4.24 10.97 7.38
C MET A 21 3.64 11.44 6.06
N LEU A 22 2.37 11.10 5.81
CA LEU A 22 1.69 11.49 4.59
C LEU A 22 1.27 12.96 4.61
N GLY A 23 1.01 13.49 5.80
CA GLY A 23 0.63 14.90 5.96
C GLY A 23 -0.69 15.22 5.26
N ASP A 24 -0.83 16.46 4.84
CA ASP A 24 -2.06 16.94 4.21
C ASP A 24 -2.05 16.79 2.69
N ALA A 25 -1.01 16.18 2.14
CA ALA A 25 -0.88 16.04 0.69
C ALA A 25 -1.87 15.03 0.09
N TYR A 26 -2.41 14.14 0.93
CA TYR A 26 -3.25 13.02 0.46
C TYR A 26 -4.54 12.94 1.23
N GLU A 27 -5.58 12.42 0.58
CA GLU A 27 -6.80 12.02 1.24
C GLU A 27 -6.63 10.56 1.67
N VAL A 28 -6.71 10.29 2.97
CA VAL A 28 -6.42 8.96 3.52
C VAL A 28 -7.72 8.27 3.93
N ILE A 29 -7.91 7.05 3.43
CA ILE A 29 -9.00 6.15 3.83
C ILE A 29 -8.36 5.02 4.61
N GLU A 30 -8.93 4.62 5.73
CA GLU A 30 -8.36 3.59 6.60
C GLU A 30 -9.19 2.30 6.55
N ALA A 31 -8.47 1.17 6.57
CA ALA A 31 -9.07 -0.15 6.74
C ALA A 31 -8.27 -0.89 7.80
N GLN A 32 -8.94 -1.72 8.60
CA GLN A 32 -8.30 -2.40 9.73
C GLN A 32 -8.06 -3.88 9.49
N ASN A 33 -8.44 -4.40 8.35
CA ASN A 33 -8.17 -5.77 7.96
C ASN A 33 -8.32 -5.89 6.44
N GLY A 34 -7.98 -7.05 5.92
CA GLY A 34 -8.00 -7.26 4.48
C GLY A 34 -9.38 -7.19 3.87
N ARG A 35 -10.41 -7.63 4.61
CA ARG A 35 -11.78 -7.56 4.11
C ARG A 35 -12.24 -6.13 3.95
N GLU A 36 -12.01 -5.31 4.98
CA GLU A 36 -12.32 -3.88 4.87
C GLU A 36 -11.54 -3.22 3.74
N ALA A 37 -10.29 -3.62 3.56
CA ALA A 37 -9.48 -3.07 2.49
C ALA A 37 -10.09 -3.34 1.13
N VAL A 38 -10.55 -4.56 0.88
CA VAL A 38 -11.22 -4.90 -0.38
C VAL A 38 -12.50 -4.10 -0.55
N GLU A 39 -13.30 -3.99 0.51
CA GLU A 39 -14.55 -3.23 0.47
C GLU A 39 -14.31 -1.75 0.19
N MET A 40 -13.33 -1.16 0.86
CA MET A 40 -12.99 0.25 0.67
C MET A 40 -12.41 0.49 -0.72
N TRP A 41 -11.61 -0.46 -1.20
CA TRP A 41 -11.07 -0.36 -2.56
C TRP A 41 -12.20 -0.36 -3.60
N ASN A 42 -13.16 -1.25 -3.44
CA ASN A 42 -14.30 -1.33 -4.36
C ASN A 42 -15.17 -0.07 -4.30
N GLN A 43 -15.30 0.52 -3.12
CA GLN A 43 -16.16 1.68 -2.94
C GLN A 43 -15.52 2.98 -3.39
N PHE A 44 -14.25 3.18 -3.08
CA PHE A 44 -13.58 4.47 -3.26
C PHE A 44 -12.59 4.52 -4.41
N HIS A 45 -12.17 3.39 -4.96
CA HIS A 45 -11.19 3.33 -6.06
C HIS A 45 -9.98 4.23 -5.78
N PRO A 46 -9.22 3.95 -4.71
CA PRO A 46 -8.10 4.81 -4.34
C PRO A 46 -6.99 4.78 -5.40
N ASP A 47 -6.17 5.81 -5.40
CA ASP A 47 -5.04 5.91 -6.32
C ASP A 47 -3.90 4.97 -5.93
N LEU A 48 -3.80 4.63 -4.66
CA LEU A 48 -2.78 3.72 -4.14
C LEU A 48 -3.29 3.04 -2.88
N VAL A 49 -2.95 1.78 -2.70
CA VAL A 49 -3.22 1.03 -1.47
C VAL A 49 -1.91 0.74 -0.77
N LEU A 50 -1.82 1.09 0.50
CA LEU A 50 -0.75 0.65 1.39
C LEU A 50 -1.32 -0.51 2.18
N MET A 51 -0.81 -1.72 1.92
CA MET A 51 -1.41 -2.94 2.45
C MET A 51 -0.47 -3.66 3.39
N ASP A 52 -0.79 -3.66 4.69
CA ASP A 52 -0.10 -4.52 5.62
C ASP A 52 -0.48 -5.97 5.31
N ILE A 53 0.47 -6.88 5.46
CA ILE A 53 0.23 -8.29 5.15
C ILE A 53 -0.38 -9.02 6.36
N GLN A 54 0.13 -8.74 7.56
CA GLN A 54 -0.30 -9.45 8.78
C GLN A 54 -1.47 -8.71 9.41
N MET A 55 -2.68 -9.13 9.10
CA MET A 55 -3.89 -8.54 9.65
C MET A 55 -4.90 -9.63 9.99
N PRO A 56 -5.80 -9.37 10.97
CA PRO A 56 -6.86 -10.33 11.32
C PRO A 56 -7.95 -10.37 10.26
N VAL A 57 -8.84 -11.31 10.35
CA VAL A 57 -10.03 -11.54 9.50
C VAL A 57 -9.63 -11.98 8.10
N MET A 58 -8.92 -11.13 7.37
CA MET A 58 -8.37 -11.47 6.06
C MET A 58 -6.98 -10.85 5.98
N SER A 59 -5.99 -11.63 5.62
CA SER A 59 -4.62 -11.16 5.50
C SER A 59 -4.45 -10.23 4.29
N GLY A 60 -3.39 -9.44 4.31
CA GLY A 60 -3.13 -8.50 3.22
C GLY A 60 -2.84 -9.18 1.89
N ASP A 61 -2.16 -10.34 1.90
CA ASP A 61 -1.88 -11.05 0.66
C ASP A 61 -3.16 -11.60 0.02
N ALA A 62 -4.11 -12.05 0.83
CA ALA A 62 -5.42 -12.46 0.31
C ALA A 62 -6.17 -11.26 -0.28
N ALA A 63 -6.12 -10.11 0.39
CA ALA A 63 -6.74 -8.88 -0.11
C ALA A 63 -6.10 -8.43 -1.43
N ILE A 64 -4.78 -8.49 -1.53
CA ILE A 64 -4.07 -8.16 -2.76
C ILE A 64 -4.56 -9.03 -3.92
N ARG A 65 -4.68 -10.33 -3.69
CA ARG A 65 -5.15 -11.24 -4.73
C ARG A 65 -6.55 -10.89 -5.20
N GLU A 66 -7.44 -10.53 -4.26
CA GLU A 66 -8.80 -10.14 -4.65
C GLU A 66 -8.82 -8.84 -5.45
N ILE A 67 -8.07 -7.85 -5.01
CA ILE A 67 -8.03 -6.56 -5.71
C ILE A 67 -7.43 -6.73 -7.11
N LEU A 68 -6.31 -7.43 -7.24
CA LEU A 68 -5.68 -7.65 -8.53
C LEU A 68 -6.53 -8.52 -9.45
N GLY A 69 -7.39 -9.37 -8.88
CA GLY A 69 -8.35 -10.15 -9.66
C GLY A 69 -9.41 -9.28 -10.31
N VAL A 70 -9.75 -8.15 -9.69
CA VAL A 70 -10.71 -7.19 -10.25
C VAL A 70 -10.00 -6.23 -11.20
N ASP A 71 -8.86 -5.70 -10.79
CA ASP A 71 -8.07 -4.76 -11.59
C ASP A 71 -6.58 -5.12 -11.51
N PRO A 72 -6.05 -5.80 -12.53
CA PRO A 72 -4.63 -6.17 -12.52
C PRO A 72 -3.66 -4.99 -12.49
N LEU A 73 -4.14 -3.79 -12.79
CA LEU A 73 -3.31 -2.58 -12.79
C LEU A 73 -3.44 -1.76 -11.51
N ALA A 74 -4.16 -2.27 -10.52
CA ALA A 74 -4.31 -1.57 -9.24
C ALA A 74 -2.94 -1.34 -8.61
N LYS A 75 -2.72 -0.13 -8.10
CA LYS A 75 -1.44 0.22 -7.46
C LYS A 75 -1.51 -0.16 -5.99
N ILE A 76 -0.70 -1.12 -5.61
CA ILE A 76 -0.64 -1.61 -4.24
C ILE A 76 0.83 -1.68 -3.82
N LEU A 77 1.13 -1.10 -2.66
CA LEU A 77 2.42 -1.23 -2.01
C LEU A 77 2.22 -2.06 -0.76
N ALA A 78 2.79 -3.26 -0.73
CA ALA A 78 2.72 -4.12 0.43
C ALA A 78 3.70 -3.62 1.49
N VAL A 79 3.25 -3.55 2.73
CA VAL A 79 4.09 -3.11 3.86
C VAL A 79 4.12 -4.24 4.86
N THR A 80 5.30 -4.75 5.19
CA THR A 80 5.38 -5.94 6.03
C THR A 80 6.65 -5.96 6.88
N ALA A 81 6.54 -6.53 8.09
CA ALA A 81 7.68 -6.80 8.94
C ALA A 81 8.39 -8.10 8.55
N TYR A 82 7.77 -8.92 7.71
CA TYR A 82 8.30 -10.20 7.32
C TYR A 82 8.92 -10.14 5.92
N ARG A 83 9.71 -11.16 5.59
CA ARG A 83 10.38 -11.21 4.29
C ARG A 83 9.44 -11.80 3.25
N TYR A 84 8.82 -10.92 2.49
CA TYR A 84 8.09 -11.30 1.29
C TYR A 84 8.79 -10.65 0.10
N SER A 85 8.80 -11.34 -1.02
CA SER A 85 9.30 -10.74 -2.25
C SER A 85 8.13 -10.15 -3.03
N ALA A 86 8.44 -9.17 -3.88
CA ALA A 86 7.45 -8.62 -4.80
C ALA A 86 6.87 -9.71 -5.70
N GLU A 87 7.69 -10.70 -6.08
CA GLU A 87 7.24 -11.82 -6.90
C GLU A 87 6.19 -12.66 -6.19
N GLN A 88 6.39 -12.93 -4.90
CA GLN A 88 5.43 -13.71 -4.13
C GLN A 88 4.09 -13.02 -4.00
N LEU A 89 4.10 -11.71 -3.83
CA LEU A 89 2.88 -10.94 -3.59
C LEU A 89 2.28 -10.36 -4.87
N GLY A 90 3.07 -10.27 -5.94
CA GLY A 90 2.63 -9.66 -7.18
C GLY A 90 2.61 -8.14 -7.16
N VAL A 91 3.17 -7.52 -6.13
CA VAL A 91 3.22 -6.05 -5.96
C VAL A 91 4.53 -5.65 -5.30
N PRO A 92 4.95 -4.39 -5.43
CA PRO A 92 6.13 -3.91 -4.70
C PRO A 92 5.97 -4.04 -3.19
N VAL A 93 7.09 -4.22 -2.49
CA VAL A 93 7.12 -4.47 -1.05
C VAL A 93 8.01 -3.45 -0.36
N LEU A 94 7.52 -2.90 0.75
CA LEU A 94 8.28 -2.05 1.63
C LEU A 94 8.35 -2.71 2.99
N ASN A 95 9.56 -2.91 3.50
CA ASN A 95 9.74 -3.54 4.81
C ASN A 95 9.49 -2.53 5.93
N LYS A 96 8.84 -2.98 7.02
CA LYS A 96 8.50 -2.14 8.17
C LYS A 96 9.79 -1.73 8.85
N GLY A 97 10.70 -1.45 8.81
CA GLY A 97 11.91 -0.86 9.36
C GLY A 97 12.31 0.39 8.62
N PHE A 98 11.44 0.87 7.72
CA PHE A 98 11.72 2.02 6.89
C PHE A 98 11.75 3.32 7.71
N GLY A 99 12.52 4.28 7.23
CA GLY A 99 12.47 5.64 7.75
C GLY A 99 11.41 6.47 7.03
N PRO A 100 11.12 7.69 7.54
CA PRO A 100 10.10 8.55 6.91
C PRO A 100 10.40 8.89 5.45
N SER A 101 11.66 9.15 5.12
CA SER A 101 12.02 9.50 3.73
C SER A 101 11.84 8.30 2.79
N GLU A 102 12.17 7.10 3.22
CA GLU A 102 11.94 5.89 2.44
C GLU A 102 10.45 5.69 2.16
N PHE A 103 9.64 5.88 3.18
CA PHE A 103 8.20 5.70 3.07
C PHE A 103 7.60 6.69 2.07
N VAL A 104 7.91 7.96 2.23
CA VAL A 104 7.40 9.02 1.36
C VAL A 104 7.88 8.81 -0.08
N ALA A 105 9.15 8.44 -0.27
CA ALA A 105 9.69 8.18 -1.59
C ALA A 105 8.97 7.00 -2.26
N ALA A 106 8.68 5.94 -1.51
CA ALA A 106 7.99 4.78 -2.06
C ALA A 106 6.56 5.15 -2.50
N VAL A 107 5.85 5.92 -1.68
CA VAL A 107 4.50 6.38 -2.01
C VAL A 107 4.51 7.23 -3.28
N GLU A 108 5.42 8.19 -3.35
CA GLU A 108 5.53 9.07 -4.51
C GLU A 108 5.88 8.31 -5.77
N SER A 109 6.80 7.37 -5.67
CA SER A 109 7.18 6.53 -6.80
C SER A 109 6.00 5.75 -7.35
N MET A 110 5.20 5.16 -6.47
CA MET A 110 4.02 4.41 -6.88
C MET A 110 2.99 5.31 -7.56
N LEU A 111 2.75 6.48 -7.00
CA LEU A 111 1.73 7.40 -7.51
C LEU A 111 2.11 8.01 -8.86
N HIS A 112 3.40 8.22 -9.09
CA HIS A 112 3.88 8.82 -10.34
C HIS A 112 4.21 7.80 -11.42
N GLY A 113 3.95 6.51 -11.15
CA GLY A 113 4.13 5.47 -12.13
C GLY A 113 5.57 5.14 -12.46
N HIS A 114 6.50 5.63 -11.67
CA HIS A 114 7.88 5.23 -11.85
C HIS A 114 8.02 3.93 -11.11
N ALA A 115 7.84 2.99 -11.84
CA ALA A 115 8.04 1.78 -11.20
C ALA A 115 9.41 1.65 -10.88
N ALA A 116 9.47 1.68 -10.20
CA ALA A 116 10.62 1.46 -10.09
C ALA A 116 11.22 0.63 -11.05
N GLY A 117 10.60 0.94 -11.83
CA GLY A 117 11.01 0.55 -12.32
C GLY A 117 11.55 0.62 -12.77
N SER A 118 11.46 1.04 -13.00
CA SER A 118 11.97 1.19 -13.36
C SER A 118 12.83 1.23 -13.25
N ASN A 119 12.62 1.33 -13.09
CA ASN A 119 13.36 1.38 -12.96
C ASN A 119 14.11 1.23 -12.74
N HIS A 120 13.92 1.20 -12.69
CA HIS A 120 14.55 1.03 -12.69
C HIS A 120 15.15 0.98 -12.96
N PRO A 121 15.22 1.07 -12.85
CA PRO A 121 15.72 1.09 -13.24
C PRO A 121 16.23 0.89 -13.52
N ALA A 122 15.96 1.04 -13.50
CA ALA A 122 16.27 0.89 -13.68
C ALA A 122 16.60 0.77 -13.87
N ALA A 123 16.32 0.91 -13.89
CA ALA A 123 16.53 0.84 -13.94
C ALA A 123 16.84 0.79 -14.12
N CYS A 124 16.51 0.92 -14.16
CA CYS A 124 16.78 0.78 -14.21
C CYS A 124 17.00 0.42 -14.36
#